data_f6d354acdb7ce66653dc5d5200f68809
#
_entry.id   f6d354acdb7ce66653dc5d5200f68809
#
_cell.length_a   1.000
_cell.length_b   1.000
_cell.length_c   1.000
_cell.angle_alpha   90.00
_cell.angle_beta   90.00
_cell.angle_gamma   90.00
#
_symmetry.space_group_name_H-M   'P 1'
#
loop_
_entity.id
_entity.type
_entity.pdbx_description
1 polymer ?
#
loop_
_entity_poly.entity_id
_entity_poly.type
_entity_poly.pdbx_seq_one_letter_code
_entity_poly.pdbx_strand_id
1 'polypeptide(L)'
;MRHAETNFNSDRRKKERQTNPDYIDCRLNNNGITQSKSKQVVLNSLSFEKVYSSPFYRALQTSTYSLENHPNKDNIIIVVHPLLSETPNCVNDYILDIQTTKNDFNMNSIIKVDWTLFDNYIKEIKYDQNFYYFEYFDCFNNMEKEKTYEKLKAIYESGNIEELKTELSNLASYRYKKGKRLESLKNLQKRFKKFTNFIKEQHKDTLENINEKIFVVSHSSFMKIGTDEDIYPSELTQYFHFGCYNPDNCEILSYSC
;
A
#
# COMPACT_ATOMS: atom_id res chain seq x y z
N MET A 1 -3.40 -9.82 1.04
CA MET A 1 -4.56 -9.46 0.16
C MET A 1 -4.28 -8.16 -0.58
N ARG A 2 -4.60 -8.07 -1.86
CA ARG A 2 -4.62 -6.80 -2.59
C ARG A 2 -5.82 -5.96 -2.17
N HIS A 3 -5.65 -4.62 -2.11
CA HIS A 3 -6.78 -3.71 -1.87
C HIS A 3 -7.93 -3.93 -2.89
N ALA A 4 -9.16 -3.64 -2.47
CA ALA A 4 -10.36 -3.77 -3.28
C ALA A 4 -10.49 -2.66 -4.34
N GLU A 5 -11.51 -2.72 -5.18
CA GLU A 5 -11.69 -1.85 -6.33
C GLU A 5 -11.92 -0.39 -5.93
N THR A 6 -11.25 0.51 -6.66
CA THR A 6 -11.45 1.96 -6.63
C THR A 6 -11.99 2.43 -7.98
N ASN A 7 -12.45 3.69 -8.08
CA ASN A 7 -12.80 4.28 -9.38
C ASN A 7 -11.62 4.28 -10.35
N PHE A 8 -10.39 4.43 -9.86
CA PHE A 8 -9.20 4.28 -10.70
C PHE A 8 -9.09 2.89 -11.32
N ASN A 9 -9.47 1.84 -10.60
CA ASN A 9 -9.43 0.47 -11.13
C ASN A 9 -10.54 0.22 -12.14
N SER A 10 -11.77 0.71 -11.92
CA SER A 10 -12.90 0.53 -12.84
C SER A 10 -12.70 1.29 -14.14
N ASP A 11 -12.06 2.45 -14.10
CA ASP A 11 -11.79 3.31 -15.27
C ASP A 11 -10.59 2.84 -16.13
N ARG A 12 -10.29 1.54 -16.16
CA ARG A 12 -9.11 0.98 -16.87
C ARG A 12 -8.99 1.38 -18.34
N ARG A 13 -10.09 1.70 -18.99
CA ARG A 13 -10.11 2.11 -20.41
C ARG A 13 -9.72 3.56 -20.64
N LYS A 14 -9.78 4.40 -19.62
CA LYS A 14 -9.43 5.82 -19.69
C LYS A 14 -7.92 5.98 -19.50
N LYS A 15 -7.17 6.27 -20.56
CA LYS A 15 -5.70 6.45 -20.49
C LYS A 15 -5.31 7.62 -19.60
N GLU A 16 -6.08 8.70 -19.62
CA GLU A 16 -5.90 9.92 -18.81
C GLU A 16 -5.95 9.68 -17.31
N ARG A 17 -6.57 8.58 -16.84
CA ARG A 17 -6.63 8.26 -15.41
C ARG A 17 -5.26 8.20 -14.73
N GLN A 18 -4.20 7.88 -15.50
CA GLN A 18 -2.84 7.74 -14.96
C GLN A 18 -2.29 9.06 -14.39
N THR A 19 -2.82 10.17 -14.88
CA THR A 19 -2.39 11.52 -14.54
C THR A 19 -3.53 12.43 -14.10
N ASN A 20 -4.77 11.95 -14.07
CA ASN A 20 -5.91 12.75 -13.61
C ASN A 20 -5.84 12.90 -12.08
N PRO A 21 -5.74 14.13 -11.55
CA PRO A 21 -5.61 14.42 -10.13
C PRO A 21 -6.79 13.95 -9.27
N ASP A 22 -7.96 13.74 -9.86
CA ASP A 22 -9.14 13.22 -9.16
C ASP A 22 -8.95 11.79 -8.62
N TYR A 23 -7.92 11.10 -9.10
CA TYR A 23 -7.59 9.74 -8.66
C TYR A 23 -6.47 9.67 -7.63
N ILE A 24 -5.97 10.80 -7.09
CA ILE A 24 -4.96 10.78 -6.04
C ILE A 24 -5.55 10.09 -4.80
N ASP A 25 -4.85 9.07 -4.29
CA ASP A 25 -5.24 8.25 -3.13
C ASP A 25 -6.74 7.87 -3.10
N CYS A 26 -7.24 7.32 -4.21
CA CYS A 26 -8.65 6.97 -4.36
C CYS A 26 -9.17 6.10 -3.22
N ARG A 27 -10.38 6.43 -2.76
CA ARG A 27 -11.20 5.57 -1.91
C ARG A 27 -11.78 4.40 -2.69
N LEU A 28 -12.23 3.37 -1.97
CA LEU A 28 -12.99 2.27 -2.58
C LEU A 28 -14.30 2.81 -3.19
N ASN A 29 -14.67 2.26 -4.34
CA ASN A 29 -16.01 2.43 -4.88
C ASN A 29 -16.98 1.41 -4.24
N ASN A 30 -18.26 1.47 -4.57
CA ASN A 30 -19.29 0.58 -4.01
C ASN A 30 -18.99 -0.89 -4.28
N ASN A 31 -18.44 -1.22 -5.46
CA ASN A 31 -18.03 -2.57 -5.79
C ASN A 31 -16.86 -3.03 -4.91
N GLY A 32 -15.85 -2.16 -4.68
CA GLY A 32 -14.74 -2.43 -3.78
C GLY A 32 -15.17 -2.67 -2.33
N ILE A 33 -16.15 -1.90 -1.83
CA ILE A 33 -16.73 -2.14 -0.51
C ILE A 33 -17.37 -3.55 -0.46
N THR A 34 -18.16 -3.90 -1.48
CA THR A 34 -18.78 -5.22 -1.59
C THR A 34 -17.74 -6.34 -1.67
N GLN A 35 -16.69 -6.15 -2.48
CA GLN A 35 -15.57 -7.09 -2.57
C GLN A 35 -14.89 -7.30 -1.20
N SER A 36 -14.63 -6.22 -0.46
CA SER A 36 -14.02 -6.31 0.87
C SER A 36 -14.90 -7.10 1.83
N LYS A 37 -16.19 -6.78 1.89
CA LYS A 37 -17.16 -7.47 2.76
C LYS A 37 -17.33 -8.94 2.39
N SER A 38 -17.25 -9.31 1.12
CA SER A 38 -17.33 -10.71 0.69
C SER A 38 -16.20 -11.60 1.25
N LYS A 39 -15.06 -11.00 1.64
CA LYS A 39 -13.93 -11.74 2.23
C LYS A 39 -14.13 -12.08 3.70
N GLN A 40 -15.10 -11.50 4.37
CA GLN A 40 -15.43 -11.81 5.77
C GLN A 40 -15.70 -13.30 5.98
N VAL A 41 -16.32 -13.98 5.01
CA VAL A 41 -16.60 -15.41 5.11
C VAL A 41 -15.31 -16.21 5.35
N VAL A 42 -14.24 -15.89 4.64
CA VAL A 42 -12.94 -16.57 4.79
C VAL A 42 -12.19 -16.04 6.02
N LEU A 43 -12.15 -14.72 6.19
CA LEU A 43 -11.35 -14.10 7.25
C LEU A 43 -11.90 -14.39 8.64
N ASN A 44 -13.22 -14.49 8.81
CA ASN A 44 -13.85 -14.79 10.12
C ASN A 44 -13.52 -16.20 10.64
N SER A 45 -13.02 -17.10 9.79
CA SER A 45 -12.56 -18.44 10.21
C SER A 45 -11.08 -18.48 10.60
N LEU A 46 -10.34 -17.37 10.42
CA LEU A 46 -8.91 -17.27 10.73
C LEU A 46 -8.71 -16.58 12.09
N SER A 47 -7.64 -16.96 12.79
CA SER A 47 -7.22 -16.28 14.01
C SER A 47 -6.04 -15.37 13.71
N PHE A 48 -6.15 -14.11 14.06
CA PHE A 48 -5.07 -13.11 14.02
C PHE A 48 -5.41 -11.93 14.94
N GLU A 49 -4.38 -11.35 15.55
CA GLU A 49 -4.52 -10.18 16.41
C GLU A 49 -4.08 -8.90 15.69
N LYS A 50 -3.07 -9.03 14.84
CA LYS A 50 -2.51 -7.91 14.07
C LYS A 50 -2.72 -8.11 12.59
N VAL A 51 -3.12 -7.03 11.95
CA VAL A 51 -3.28 -6.91 10.52
C VAL A 51 -2.38 -5.79 10.03
N TYR A 52 -1.51 -6.04 9.09
CA TYR A 52 -0.66 -5.00 8.51
C TYR A 52 -1.30 -4.41 7.27
N SER A 53 -1.36 -3.09 7.19
CA SER A 53 -1.94 -2.38 6.05
C SER A 53 -1.01 -1.31 5.51
N SER A 54 -1.06 -1.13 4.20
CA SER A 54 -0.50 0.05 3.55
C SER A 54 -1.18 1.33 4.07
N PRO A 55 -0.48 2.48 4.14
CA PRO A 55 -1.05 3.75 4.57
C PRO A 55 -2.04 4.37 3.57
N PHE A 56 -2.17 3.83 2.36
CA PHE A 56 -3.13 4.31 1.37
C PHE A 56 -4.57 4.07 1.81
N TYR A 57 -5.42 5.08 1.57
CA TYR A 57 -6.83 5.06 2.00
C TYR A 57 -7.56 3.78 1.55
N ARG A 58 -7.39 3.38 0.28
CA ARG A 58 -7.99 2.16 -0.29
C ARG A 58 -7.59 0.87 0.42
N ALA A 59 -6.36 0.77 0.92
CA ALA A 59 -5.89 -0.41 1.65
C ALA A 59 -6.47 -0.45 3.07
N LEU A 60 -6.49 0.69 3.75
CA LEU A 60 -7.10 0.82 5.07
C LEU A 60 -8.61 0.53 5.04
N GLN A 61 -9.34 1.09 4.05
CA GLN A 61 -10.76 0.75 3.87
C GLN A 61 -10.96 -0.75 3.60
N THR A 62 -10.11 -1.35 2.77
CA THR A 62 -10.19 -2.79 2.50
C THR A 62 -10.00 -3.59 3.78
N SER A 63 -8.99 -3.26 4.59
CA SER A 63 -8.74 -3.90 5.88
C SER A 63 -9.95 -3.77 6.81
N THR A 64 -10.47 -2.56 6.97
CA THR A 64 -11.60 -2.28 7.86
C THR A 64 -12.87 -3.02 7.41
N TYR A 65 -13.29 -2.89 6.15
CA TYR A 65 -14.53 -3.53 5.68
C TYR A 65 -14.43 -5.06 5.63
N SER A 66 -13.24 -5.61 5.40
CA SER A 66 -13.08 -7.07 5.40
C SER A 66 -13.14 -7.68 6.81
N LEU A 67 -12.97 -6.87 7.86
CA LEU A 67 -12.90 -7.31 9.24
C LEU A 67 -14.03 -6.76 10.14
N GLU A 68 -14.90 -5.90 9.63
CA GLU A 68 -15.93 -5.21 10.43
C GLU A 68 -16.85 -6.16 11.22
N ASN A 69 -17.05 -7.38 10.74
CA ASN A 69 -17.85 -8.43 11.39
C ASN A 69 -17.01 -9.62 11.88
N HIS A 70 -15.68 -9.45 11.99
CA HIS A 70 -14.83 -10.50 12.53
C HIS A 70 -15.19 -10.81 13.99
N PRO A 71 -15.29 -12.10 14.39
CA PRO A 71 -15.66 -12.47 15.77
C PRO A 71 -14.76 -11.84 16.84
N ASN A 72 -13.48 -11.62 16.53
CA ASN A 72 -12.48 -11.05 17.44
C ASN A 72 -12.12 -9.60 17.12
N LYS A 73 -12.99 -8.85 16.41
CA LYS A 73 -12.69 -7.50 15.89
C LYS A 73 -12.21 -6.52 16.95
N ASP A 74 -12.71 -6.62 18.18
CA ASP A 74 -12.39 -5.69 19.27
C ASP A 74 -10.93 -5.85 19.77
N ASN A 75 -10.30 -7.00 19.48
CA ASN A 75 -8.90 -7.28 19.81
C ASN A 75 -7.96 -7.16 18.59
N ILE A 76 -8.51 -7.01 17.38
CA ILE A 76 -7.72 -6.82 16.16
C ILE A 76 -7.20 -5.39 16.10
N ILE A 77 -5.92 -5.24 15.75
CA ILE A 77 -5.29 -3.95 15.48
C ILE A 77 -4.78 -3.93 14.04
N ILE A 78 -5.22 -2.93 13.25
CA ILE A 78 -4.65 -2.65 11.94
C ILE A 78 -3.42 -1.77 12.13
N VAL A 79 -2.25 -2.35 11.92
CA VAL A 79 -0.94 -1.68 12.03
C VAL A 79 -0.56 -1.11 10.67
N VAL A 80 -0.41 0.20 10.58
CA VAL A 80 -0.02 0.88 9.34
C VAL A 80 1.48 0.77 9.12
N HIS A 81 1.88 0.18 8.00
CA HIS A 81 3.29 -0.05 7.68
C HIS A 81 3.68 0.60 6.35
N PRO A 82 4.63 1.58 6.34
CA PRO A 82 4.99 2.34 5.13
C PRO A 82 5.57 1.47 4.02
N LEU A 83 6.31 0.40 4.35
CA LEU A 83 6.87 -0.52 3.36
C LEU A 83 5.82 -1.25 2.51
N LEU A 84 4.55 -1.28 2.94
CA LEU A 84 3.44 -1.90 2.19
C LEU A 84 2.85 -1.01 1.09
N SER A 85 3.39 0.17 0.89
CA SER A 85 2.92 1.14 -0.13
C SER A 85 3.02 0.60 -1.55
N GLU A 86 2.17 1.11 -2.45
CA GLU A 86 2.29 0.83 -3.88
C GLU A 86 3.56 1.50 -4.45
N THR A 87 4.05 0.96 -5.54
CA THR A 87 5.10 1.60 -6.33
C THR A 87 4.53 2.85 -6.99
N PRO A 88 5.16 4.03 -6.84
CA PRO A 88 4.64 5.30 -7.38
C PRO A 88 4.70 5.31 -8.91
N ASN A 89 3.66 4.77 -9.52
CA ASN A 89 3.57 4.55 -10.96
C ASN A 89 2.58 5.48 -11.66
N CYS A 90 1.58 5.96 -10.94
CA CYS A 90 0.53 6.83 -11.46
C CYS A 90 0.04 7.74 -10.33
N VAL A 91 -0.83 8.65 -10.66
CA VAL A 91 -1.35 9.65 -9.72
C VAL A 91 -2.04 9.03 -8.50
N ASN A 92 -2.67 7.86 -8.68
CA ASN A 92 -3.33 7.10 -7.59
C ASN A 92 -2.35 6.56 -6.52
N ASP A 93 -1.05 6.61 -6.79
CA ASP A 93 0.00 6.11 -5.91
C ASP A 93 0.68 7.24 -5.11
N TYR A 94 0.05 8.41 -5.02
CA TYR A 94 0.44 9.53 -4.18
C TYR A 94 -0.62 9.80 -3.12
N ILE A 95 -0.21 10.38 -2.00
CA ILE A 95 -1.08 10.82 -0.91
C ILE A 95 -1.07 12.35 -0.88
N LEU A 96 -2.23 12.98 -0.72
CA LEU A 96 -2.34 14.44 -0.58
C LEU A 96 -2.08 14.87 0.85
N ASP A 97 -2.74 14.22 1.81
CA ASP A 97 -2.67 14.55 3.21
C ASP A 97 -2.90 13.32 4.09
N ILE A 98 -1.82 12.77 4.60
CA ILE A 98 -1.85 11.61 5.49
C ILE A 98 -2.51 11.92 6.83
N GLN A 99 -2.46 13.19 7.28
CA GLN A 99 -3.09 13.58 8.54
C GLN A 99 -4.61 13.48 8.48
N THR A 100 -5.20 13.87 7.36
CA THR A 100 -6.64 13.66 7.10
C THR A 100 -6.97 12.16 7.13
N THR A 101 -6.17 11.31 6.50
CA THR A 101 -6.36 9.86 6.56
C THR A 101 -6.27 9.32 7.99
N LYS A 102 -5.28 9.76 8.77
CA LYS A 102 -5.14 9.39 10.19
C LYS A 102 -6.38 9.77 11.00
N ASN A 103 -6.84 11.01 10.83
CA ASN A 103 -8.01 11.51 11.55
C ASN A 103 -9.28 10.73 11.20
N ASP A 104 -9.51 10.46 9.91
CA ASP A 104 -10.67 9.69 9.44
C ASP A 104 -10.69 8.29 10.07
N PHE A 105 -9.57 7.58 10.07
CA PHE A 105 -9.52 6.21 10.60
C PHE A 105 -9.51 6.16 12.13
N ASN A 106 -8.92 7.15 12.81
CA ASN A 106 -8.96 7.23 14.26
C ASN A 106 -10.37 7.52 14.81
N MET A 107 -11.16 8.31 14.09
CA MET A 107 -12.51 8.70 14.53
C MET A 107 -13.60 7.73 14.06
N ASN A 108 -13.47 7.16 12.86
CA ASN A 108 -14.57 6.48 12.17
C ASN A 108 -14.34 4.99 11.94
N SER A 109 -13.15 4.47 12.24
CA SER A 109 -12.89 3.04 12.03
C SER A 109 -13.47 2.18 13.15
N ILE A 110 -14.18 1.12 12.76
CA ILE A 110 -14.72 0.10 13.69
C ILE A 110 -13.57 -0.75 14.29
N ILE A 111 -12.48 -0.90 13.54
CA ILE A 111 -11.26 -1.61 13.97
C ILE A 111 -10.23 -0.57 14.34
N LYS A 112 -9.55 -0.77 15.47
CA LYS A 112 -8.46 0.11 15.91
C LYS A 112 -7.35 0.17 14.87
N VAL A 113 -6.91 1.38 14.48
CA VAL A 113 -5.77 1.60 13.58
C VAL A 113 -4.60 2.16 14.38
N ASP A 114 -3.44 1.53 14.24
CA ASP A 114 -2.20 1.93 14.91
C ASP A 114 -1.20 2.49 13.88
N TRP A 115 -0.84 3.76 14.05
CA TRP A 115 0.09 4.50 13.21
C TRP A 115 1.51 4.55 13.75
N THR A 116 1.78 3.92 14.91
CA THR A 116 3.06 4.03 15.63
C THR A 116 4.26 3.63 14.76
N LEU A 117 4.15 2.53 14.01
CA LEU A 117 5.23 2.10 13.11
C LEU A 117 5.44 3.09 11.96
N PHE A 118 4.36 3.63 11.40
CA PHE A 118 4.45 4.65 10.36
C PHE A 118 5.13 5.91 10.90
N ASP A 119 4.70 6.41 12.06
CA ASP A 119 5.24 7.64 12.66
C ASP A 119 6.72 7.48 13.05
N ASN A 120 7.11 6.32 13.55
CA ASN A 120 8.51 6.04 13.85
C ASN A 120 9.36 5.99 12.58
N TYR A 121 8.86 5.34 11.51
CA TYR A 121 9.56 5.34 10.22
C TYR A 121 9.77 6.75 9.66
N ILE A 122 8.77 7.64 9.77
CA ILE A 122 8.88 9.03 9.31
C ILE A 122 9.99 9.79 10.05
N LYS A 123 10.21 9.52 11.35
CA LYS A 123 11.29 10.15 12.13
C LYS A 123 12.69 9.72 11.68
N GLU A 124 12.81 8.58 11.04
CA GLU A 124 14.10 8.00 10.59
C GLU A 124 14.49 8.40 9.17
N ILE A 125 13.54 8.89 8.37
CA ILE A 125 13.78 9.28 6.98
C ILE A 125 13.89 10.80 6.80
N LYS A 126 14.42 11.22 5.65
CA LYS A 126 14.60 12.63 5.31
C LYS A 126 13.28 13.34 4.96
N TYR A 127 12.30 12.62 4.45
CA TYR A 127 11.07 13.17 3.88
C TYR A 127 9.97 13.22 4.93
N ASP A 128 9.09 14.22 4.83
CA ASP A 128 7.94 14.30 5.74
C ASP A 128 6.85 13.25 5.42
N GLN A 129 5.85 13.16 6.29
CA GLN A 129 4.84 12.10 6.24
C GLN A 129 4.02 12.07 4.94
N ASN A 130 3.81 13.20 4.26
CA ASN A 130 3.02 13.23 3.02
C ASN A 130 3.84 12.81 1.80
N PHE A 131 5.16 12.87 1.90
CA PHE A 131 6.09 12.59 0.81
C PHE A 131 7.07 11.46 1.14
N TYR A 132 6.79 10.64 2.15
CA TYR A 132 7.65 9.53 2.60
C TYR A 132 8.02 8.58 1.45
N TYR A 133 7.18 8.44 0.43
CA TYR A 133 7.42 7.60 -0.74
C TYR A 133 8.60 8.08 -1.60
N PHE A 134 9.08 9.32 -1.41
CA PHE A 134 10.35 9.76 -2.02
C PHE A 134 11.53 8.92 -1.55
N GLU A 135 11.47 8.29 -0.38
CA GLU A 135 12.49 7.35 0.08
C GLU A 135 12.69 6.19 -0.92
N TYR A 136 11.61 5.81 -1.62
CA TYR A 136 11.64 4.70 -2.58
C TYR A 136 12.10 5.09 -3.98
N PHE A 137 12.18 6.39 -4.30
CA PHE A 137 12.58 6.85 -5.63
C PHE A 137 14.08 6.63 -5.84
N ASP A 138 14.44 5.88 -6.87
CA ASP A 138 15.81 5.61 -7.28
C ASP A 138 16.07 5.88 -8.78
N CYS A 139 15.07 6.41 -9.50
CA CYS A 139 15.22 6.79 -10.90
C CYS A 139 15.73 8.21 -11.12
N PHE A 140 15.59 9.08 -10.11
CA PHE A 140 16.14 10.43 -10.12
C PHE A 140 17.58 10.41 -9.59
N ASN A 141 18.43 11.28 -10.11
CA ASN A 141 19.63 11.63 -9.37
C ASN A 141 19.23 12.39 -8.08
N ASN A 142 20.12 12.40 -7.09
CA ASN A 142 19.81 12.98 -5.77
C ASN A 142 19.39 14.45 -5.84
N MET A 143 19.97 15.22 -6.76
CA MET A 143 19.63 16.64 -6.92
C MET A 143 18.23 16.86 -7.50
N GLU A 144 17.84 16.08 -8.50
CA GLU A 144 16.49 16.14 -9.08
C GLU A 144 15.42 15.70 -8.06
N LYS A 145 15.72 14.63 -7.33
CA LYS A 145 14.86 14.10 -6.27
C LYS A 145 14.61 15.16 -5.20
N GLU A 146 15.67 15.78 -4.71
CA GLU A 146 15.61 16.84 -3.71
C GLU A 146 14.81 18.04 -4.19
N LYS A 147 15.14 18.56 -5.38
CA LYS A 147 14.44 19.71 -5.96
C LYS A 147 12.93 19.44 -6.13
N THR A 148 12.57 18.21 -6.53
CA THR A 148 11.16 17.84 -6.69
C THR A 148 10.46 17.78 -5.34
N TYR A 149 11.10 17.18 -4.34
CA TYR A 149 10.57 17.11 -2.98
C TYR A 149 10.36 18.51 -2.37
N GLU A 150 11.38 19.37 -2.40
CA GLU A 150 11.27 20.74 -1.84
C GLU A 150 10.17 21.55 -2.53
N LYS A 151 10.00 21.40 -3.84
CA LYS A 151 8.90 22.05 -4.57
C LYS A 151 7.54 21.59 -4.06
N LEU A 152 7.30 20.27 -3.98
CA LEU A 152 6.01 19.72 -3.53
C LEU A 152 5.73 20.08 -2.07
N LYS A 153 6.75 20.05 -1.22
CA LYS A 153 6.66 20.45 0.18
C LYS A 153 6.24 21.92 0.32
N ALA A 154 6.90 22.83 -0.39
CA ALA A 154 6.56 24.25 -0.37
C ALA A 154 5.11 24.53 -0.81
N ILE A 155 4.63 23.82 -1.85
CA ILE A 155 3.23 23.92 -2.29
C ILE A 155 2.28 23.40 -1.21
N TYR A 156 2.58 22.24 -0.60
CA TYR A 156 1.78 21.69 0.48
C TYR A 156 1.70 22.65 1.67
N GLU A 157 2.83 23.20 2.12
CA GLU A 157 2.91 24.15 3.22
C GLU A 157 2.18 25.49 2.93
N SER A 158 2.07 25.87 1.65
CA SER A 158 1.26 27.03 1.24
C SER A 158 -0.25 26.79 1.30
N GLY A 159 -0.69 25.54 1.46
CA GLY A 159 -2.11 25.15 1.46
C GLY A 159 -2.75 25.14 0.08
N ASN A 160 -1.98 25.29 -1.01
CA ASN A 160 -2.50 25.30 -2.38
C ASN A 160 -2.71 23.84 -2.90
N ILE A 161 -3.80 23.22 -2.49
CA ILE A 161 -4.11 21.83 -2.80
C ILE A 161 -4.27 21.58 -4.30
N GLU A 162 -4.83 22.52 -5.06
CA GLU A 162 -5.03 22.35 -6.50
C GLU A 162 -3.68 22.41 -7.28
N GLU A 163 -2.76 23.25 -6.84
CA GLU A 163 -1.39 23.24 -7.37
C GLU A 163 -0.66 21.94 -7.02
N LEU A 164 -0.80 21.47 -5.79
CA LEU A 164 -0.21 20.20 -5.34
C LEU A 164 -0.71 19.03 -6.20
N LYS A 165 -2.02 18.93 -6.43
CA LYS A 165 -2.61 17.92 -7.31
C LYS A 165 -2.04 18.00 -8.73
N THR A 166 -1.90 19.21 -9.26
CA THR A 166 -1.31 19.45 -10.59
C THR A 166 0.12 18.97 -10.66
N GLU A 167 0.94 19.27 -9.67
CA GLU A 167 2.35 18.86 -9.64
C GLU A 167 2.53 17.35 -9.44
N LEU A 168 1.69 16.70 -8.64
CA LEU A 168 1.67 15.24 -8.53
C LEU A 168 1.26 14.58 -9.85
N SER A 169 0.31 15.18 -10.59
CA SER A 169 -0.05 14.74 -11.95
C SER A 169 1.12 14.90 -12.92
N ASN A 170 1.87 16.00 -12.82
CA ASN A 170 3.07 16.23 -13.61
C ASN A 170 4.15 15.19 -13.33
N LEU A 171 4.34 14.83 -12.05
CA LEU A 171 5.28 13.79 -11.63
C LEU A 171 4.88 12.41 -12.19
N ALA A 172 3.60 12.06 -12.13
CA ALA A 172 3.07 10.84 -12.76
C ALA A 172 3.26 10.86 -14.29
N SER A 173 3.02 12.02 -14.93
CA SER A 173 3.21 12.21 -16.38
C SER A 173 4.67 12.10 -16.81
N TYR A 174 5.60 12.57 -15.97
CA TYR A 174 7.04 12.45 -16.25
C TYR A 174 7.45 11.00 -16.43
N ARG A 175 7.00 10.13 -15.52
CA ARG A 175 7.22 8.69 -15.64
C ARG A 175 6.66 8.14 -16.96
N TYR A 176 5.42 8.50 -17.28
CA TYR A 176 4.73 8.00 -18.49
C TYR A 176 5.46 8.37 -19.76
N LYS A 177 5.94 9.61 -19.84
CA LYS A 177 6.70 10.14 -21.01
C LYS A 177 8.10 9.53 -21.13
N LYS A 178 8.76 9.22 -20.01
CA LYS A 178 10.13 8.68 -20.00
C LYS A 178 10.18 7.14 -20.02
N GLY A 179 9.03 6.46 -19.86
CA GLY A 179 8.98 4.99 -19.79
C GLY A 179 9.73 4.37 -18.61
N LYS A 180 10.10 5.19 -17.61
CA LYS A 180 10.88 4.75 -16.44
C LYS A 180 10.00 4.70 -15.19
N ARG A 181 10.19 3.66 -14.38
CA ARG A 181 9.57 3.61 -13.04
C ARG A 181 10.29 4.56 -12.09
N LEU A 182 9.57 5.17 -11.15
CA LEU A 182 10.18 6.00 -10.10
C LEU A 182 10.89 5.16 -9.05
N GLU A 183 10.36 3.97 -8.76
CA GLU A 183 10.99 2.93 -7.96
C GLU A 183 11.37 1.76 -8.87
N SER A 184 12.64 1.36 -8.90
CA SER A 184 13.09 0.20 -9.67
C SER A 184 12.59 -1.11 -9.05
N LEU A 185 12.54 -2.18 -9.85
CA LEU A 185 12.21 -3.52 -9.34
C LEU A 185 13.17 -3.95 -8.23
N LYS A 186 14.46 -3.65 -8.38
CA LYS A 186 15.49 -3.96 -7.36
C LYS A 186 15.22 -3.26 -6.04
N ASN A 187 14.75 -2.01 -6.07
CA ASN A 187 14.41 -1.28 -4.85
C ASN A 187 13.13 -1.82 -4.21
N LEU A 188 12.13 -2.13 -5.01
CA LEU A 188 10.90 -2.77 -4.57
C LEU A 188 11.17 -4.15 -3.92
N GLN A 189 12.07 -4.97 -4.51
CA GLN A 189 12.53 -6.24 -3.92
C GLN A 189 13.20 -6.04 -2.56
N LYS A 190 14.08 -5.04 -2.43
CA LYS A 190 14.69 -4.69 -1.13
C LYS A 190 13.65 -4.29 -0.10
N ARG A 191 12.65 -3.49 -0.50
CA ARG A 191 11.55 -3.05 0.36
C ARG A 191 10.69 -4.23 0.81
N PHE A 192 10.37 -5.13 -0.08
CA PHE A 192 9.67 -6.38 0.23
C PHE A 192 10.47 -7.24 1.22
N LYS A 193 11.78 -7.43 0.99
CA LYS A 193 12.66 -8.18 1.90
C LYS A 193 12.77 -7.53 3.29
N LYS A 194 12.82 -6.19 3.35
CA LYS A 194 12.79 -5.47 4.64
C LYS A 194 11.50 -5.77 5.40
N PHE A 195 10.36 -5.73 4.71
CA PHE A 195 9.06 -6.03 5.33
C PHE A 195 8.97 -7.49 5.81
N THR A 196 9.38 -8.46 4.99
CA THR A 196 9.35 -9.89 5.38
C THR A 196 10.28 -10.18 6.55
N ASN A 197 11.47 -9.57 6.60
CA ASN A 197 12.36 -9.70 7.75
C ASN A 197 11.73 -9.10 9.01
N PHE A 198 11.12 -7.91 8.90
CA PHE A 198 10.37 -7.29 10.00
C PHE A 198 9.29 -8.24 10.53
N ILE A 199 8.49 -8.86 9.65
CA ILE A 199 7.46 -9.82 10.06
C ILE A 199 8.08 -11.02 10.78
N LYS A 200 9.17 -11.58 10.27
CA LYS A 200 9.87 -12.71 10.91
C LYS A 200 10.39 -12.37 12.31
N GLU A 201 10.93 -11.19 12.49
CA GLU A 201 11.44 -10.73 13.78
C GLU A 201 10.32 -10.46 14.79
N GLN A 202 9.26 -9.77 14.34
CA GLN A 202 8.14 -9.38 15.22
C GLN A 202 7.23 -10.55 15.61
N HIS A 203 7.19 -11.61 14.80
CA HIS A 203 6.25 -12.73 14.97
C HIS A 203 6.95 -14.08 15.02
N LYS A 204 8.19 -14.11 15.52
CA LYS A 204 8.97 -15.35 15.58
C LYS A 204 8.22 -16.47 16.29
N ASP A 205 7.64 -16.18 17.45
CA ASP A 205 6.89 -17.17 18.24
C ASP A 205 5.55 -17.53 17.58
N THR A 206 4.90 -16.59 16.92
CA THR A 206 3.64 -16.78 16.18
C THR A 206 3.85 -17.64 14.93
N LEU A 207 4.95 -17.45 14.21
CA LEU A 207 5.25 -18.18 12.97
C LEU A 207 5.59 -19.67 13.25
N GLU A 208 5.99 -20.01 14.50
CA GLU A 208 6.16 -21.40 14.94
C GLU A 208 4.80 -22.08 15.22
N ASN A 209 3.72 -21.30 15.39
CA ASN A 209 2.38 -21.80 15.60
C ASN A 209 1.59 -21.89 14.28
N ILE A 210 1.39 -23.12 13.79
CA ILE A 210 0.70 -23.39 12.50
C ILE A 210 -0.72 -22.78 12.42
N ASN A 211 -1.36 -22.55 13.57
CA ASN A 211 -2.75 -22.07 13.65
C ASN A 211 -2.86 -20.53 13.59
N GLU A 212 -1.78 -19.80 13.78
CA GLU A 212 -1.81 -18.35 13.72
C GLU A 212 -1.40 -17.84 12.33
N LYS A 213 -2.08 -16.82 11.87
CA LYS A 213 -1.86 -16.21 10.55
C LYS A 213 -1.59 -14.72 10.69
N ILE A 214 -0.72 -14.20 9.84
CA ILE A 214 -0.51 -12.75 9.71
C ILE A 214 -1.26 -12.29 8.48
N PHE A 215 -2.19 -11.36 8.66
CA PHE A 215 -2.95 -10.81 7.56
C PHE A 215 -2.34 -9.49 7.10
N VAL A 216 -2.09 -9.38 5.78
CA VAL A 216 -1.46 -8.20 5.17
C VAL A 216 -2.33 -7.69 4.03
N VAL A 217 -2.61 -6.38 4.01
CA VAL A 217 -3.31 -5.70 2.91
C VAL A 217 -2.38 -4.71 2.24
N SER A 218 -2.12 -4.93 0.95
CA SER A 218 -1.19 -4.13 0.16
C SER A 218 -1.68 -3.99 -1.29
N HIS A 219 -0.79 -3.83 -2.23
CA HIS A 219 -1.02 -3.48 -3.62
C HIS A 219 -0.46 -4.52 -4.58
N SER A 220 -0.90 -4.44 -5.85
CA SER A 220 -0.52 -5.44 -6.85
C SER A 220 0.97 -5.50 -7.13
N SER A 221 1.66 -4.35 -7.24
CA SER A 221 3.11 -4.36 -7.55
C SER A 221 3.92 -4.94 -6.39
N PHE A 222 3.56 -4.60 -5.14
CA PHE A 222 4.22 -5.13 -3.95
C PHE A 222 4.00 -6.65 -3.81
N MET A 223 2.76 -7.11 -3.98
CA MET A 223 2.43 -8.54 -3.88
C MET A 223 3.07 -9.36 -5.01
N LYS A 224 3.15 -8.78 -6.22
CA LYS A 224 3.78 -9.43 -7.37
C LYS A 224 5.25 -9.79 -7.12
N ILE A 225 5.98 -8.92 -6.43
CA ILE A 225 7.38 -9.21 -6.05
C ILE A 225 7.47 -10.42 -5.12
N GLY A 226 6.52 -10.56 -4.20
CA GLY A 226 6.47 -11.71 -3.29
C GLY A 226 6.18 -13.05 -3.97
N THR A 227 5.75 -13.04 -5.25
CA THR A 227 5.52 -14.24 -6.06
C THR A 227 6.62 -14.49 -7.10
N ASP A 228 7.74 -13.76 -7.04
CA ASP A 228 8.87 -13.90 -7.96
C ASP A 228 9.81 -15.02 -7.49
N GLU A 229 10.19 -15.96 -8.40
CA GLU A 229 11.02 -17.14 -8.10
C GLU A 229 12.37 -16.83 -7.47
N ASP A 230 12.96 -15.69 -7.81
CA ASP A 230 14.26 -15.25 -7.26
C ASP A 230 14.20 -14.95 -5.75
N ILE A 231 13.00 -14.89 -5.16
CA ILE A 231 12.80 -14.53 -3.75
C ILE A 231 12.34 -15.74 -2.91
N TYR A 232 11.72 -16.75 -3.51
CA TYR A 232 11.17 -17.92 -2.81
C TYR A 232 11.65 -19.25 -3.41
N PRO A 233 11.91 -20.28 -2.56
CA PRO A 233 12.29 -21.61 -3.04
C PRO A 233 11.19 -22.27 -3.90
N SER A 234 11.64 -23.09 -4.82
CA SER A 234 10.90 -23.77 -5.91
C SER A 234 9.61 -24.53 -5.54
N GLU A 235 9.30 -24.71 -4.28
CA GLU A 235 8.13 -25.51 -3.86
C GLU A 235 6.78 -24.80 -4.02
N LEU A 236 6.78 -23.45 -4.00
CA LEU A 236 5.57 -22.64 -4.27
C LEU A 236 5.34 -22.37 -5.76
N THR A 237 6.36 -22.60 -6.59
CA THR A 237 6.33 -22.35 -8.04
C THR A 237 5.36 -23.25 -8.81
N GLN A 238 4.94 -24.38 -8.26
CA GLN A 238 4.01 -25.31 -8.92
C GLN A 238 2.59 -24.75 -9.12
N TYR A 239 2.25 -23.67 -8.41
CA TYR A 239 0.89 -23.09 -8.44
C TYR A 239 0.80 -21.73 -9.13
N PHE A 240 1.93 -21.08 -9.47
CA PHE A 240 1.91 -19.75 -10.04
C PHE A 240 2.87 -19.60 -11.21
N HIS A 241 2.35 -19.18 -12.37
CA HIS A 241 3.18 -18.74 -13.50
C HIS A 241 3.82 -17.39 -13.14
N PHE A 242 5.12 -17.43 -12.87
CA PHE A 242 5.93 -16.30 -12.40
C PHE A 242 6.06 -15.17 -13.41
N GLY A 243 6.24 -13.95 -12.89
CA GLY A 243 6.48 -12.75 -13.70
C GLY A 243 5.26 -12.14 -14.37
N CYS A 244 4.16 -12.89 -14.55
CA CYS A 244 2.95 -12.43 -15.25
C CYS A 244 1.71 -12.32 -14.35
N TYR A 245 1.75 -12.87 -13.12
CA TYR A 245 0.59 -12.83 -12.25
C TYR A 245 0.36 -11.43 -11.69
N ASN A 246 -0.83 -10.91 -11.88
CA ASN A 246 -1.28 -9.64 -11.34
C ASN A 246 -2.52 -9.90 -10.49
N PRO A 247 -2.39 -9.91 -9.15
CA PRO A 247 -3.51 -10.25 -8.28
C PRO A 247 -4.73 -9.40 -8.60
N ASP A 248 -5.91 -10.03 -8.64
CA ASP A 248 -7.17 -9.30 -8.79
C ASP A 248 -7.48 -8.46 -7.55
N ASN A 249 -8.35 -7.45 -7.71
CA ASN A 249 -8.79 -6.65 -6.58
C ASN A 249 -9.41 -7.55 -5.50
N CYS A 250 -9.02 -7.33 -4.25
CA CYS A 250 -9.44 -8.12 -3.09
C CYS A 250 -9.04 -9.60 -3.12
N GLU A 251 -8.07 -9.98 -3.94
CA GLU A 251 -7.54 -11.34 -3.96
C GLU A 251 -6.67 -11.61 -2.74
N ILE A 252 -6.86 -12.78 -2.13
CA ILE A 252 -6.07 -13.27 -1.00
C ILE A 252 -5.06 -14.27 -1.53
N LEU A 253 -3.78 -14.00 -1.32
CA LEU A 253 -2.69 -14.93 -1.58
C LEU A 253 -2.09 -15.39 -0.25
N SER A 254 -1.77 -16.67 -0.15
CA SER A 254 -1.07 -17.24 1.02
C SER A 254 0.42 -17.31 0.73
N TYR A 255 1.23 -16.92 1.70
CA TYR A 255 2.68 -17.08 1.67
C TYR A 255 3.12 -17.85 2.91
N SER A 256 4.08 -18.74 2.75
CA SER A 256 4.84 -19.32 3.86
C SER A 256 6.15 -18.54 4.02
N CYS A 257 6.44 -18.10 5.23
CA CYS A 257 7.69 -17.41 5.58
C CYS A 257 8.74 -18.38 6.08
#